data_62a939199e5b969e6e2899afda9673ac
#
_entry.id   62a939199e5b969e6e2899afda9673ac
#
_cell.length_a   1.000
_cell.length_b   1.000
_cell.length_c   1.000
_cell.angle_alpha   90.00
_cell.angle_beta   90.00
_cell.angle_gamma   90.00
#
_symmetry.space_group_name_H-M   'P 1'
#
loop_
_entity.id
_entity.type
_entity.pdbx_description
1 polymer ?
#
loop_
_entity_poly.entity_id
_entity_poly.type
_entity_poly.pdbx_seq_one_letter_code
_entity_poly.pdbx_strand_id
1 'polypeptide(L)'
;LKQYLLRLQKILVSRLSRIQQLPYWINLYNAFTVHLILEHYPLDSIVDIRYGFFDFGPWDEKLLQIEDEEVSLNDIEHRILRPIWKDPRLHYALNCASLGCPNLQPESFHPGNVESLLNSGVHNYIIHPRGLRFENDDDLVLSKIYDWYADDFGDNEKELLQHLMRYANQSTKTRLESFDGDIDYEYDWDLNGVSR
;
A
#
# COMPACT_ATOMS: atom_id res chain seq x y z
N LEU A 1 2.68 -19.92 4.48
CA LEU A 1 1.72 -18.86 4.27
C LEU A 1 0.29 -19.29 4.59
N LYS A 2 -0.26 -20.38 3.99
CA LYS A 2 -1.63 -20.86 4.25
C LYS A 2 -1.93 -21.05 5.74
N GLN A 3 -1.02 -21.68 6.50
CA GLN A 3 -1.20 -21.83 7.95
C GLN A 3 -1.19 -20.49 8.71
N TYR A 4 -0.43 -19.53 8.24
CA TYR A 4 -0.40 -18.18 8.82
C TYR A 4 -1.75 -17.48 8.62
N LEU A 5 -2.28 -17.50 7.40
CA LEU A 5 -3.60 -16.94 7.09
C LEU A 5 -4.72 -17.63 7.91
N LEU A 6 -4.70 -18.95 8.01
CA LEU A 6 -5.67 -19.70 8.84
C LEU A 6 -5.60 -19.31 10.33
N ARG A 7 -4.41 -18.97 10.84
CA ARG A 7 -4.26 -18.46 12.22
C ARG A 7 -4.81 -17.04 12.36
N LEU A 8 -4.51 -16.16 11.40
CA LEU A 8 -5.04 -14.78 11.41
C LEU A 8 -6.57 -14.78 11.40
N GLN A 9 -7.20 -15.59 10.54
CA GLN A 9 -8.66 -15.68 10.45
C GLN A 9 -9.34 -16.22 11.73
N LYS A 10 -8.61 -16.92 12.60
CA LYS A 10 -9.12 -17.41 13.89
C LYS A 10 -9.02 -16.40 15.03
N ILE A 11 -8.34 -15.27 14.81
CA ILE A 11 -8.21 -14.24 15.83
C ILE A 11 -9.53 -13.48 15.93
N LEU A 12 -10.04 -13.35 17.15
CA LEU A 12 -11.20 -12.50 17.45
C LEU A 12 -10.73 -11.04 17.46
N VAL A 13 -10.73 -10.40 16.29
CA VAL A 13 -10.21 -9.05 16.09
C VAL A 13 -10.98 -8.01 16.92
N SER A 14 -12.28 -8.26 17.18
CA SER A 14 -13.12 -7.43 18.05
C SER A 14 -12.61 -7.37 19.49
N ARG A 15 -11.81 -8.34 19.94
CA ARG A 15 -11.20 -8.39 21.28
C ARG A 15 -9.80 -7.77 21.33
N LEU A 16 -9.22 -7.44 20.20
CA LEU A 16 -7.91 -6.77 20.15
C LEU A 16 -8.06 -5.29 20.51
N SER A 17 -7.06 -4.76 21.23
CA SER A 17 -6.95 -3.31 21.42
C SER A 17 -6.63 -2.62 20.08
N ARG A 18 -6.94 -1.32 19.98
CA ARG A 18 -6.72 -0.55 18.74
C ARG A 18 -5.28 -0.64 18.22
N ILE A 19 -4.29 -0.63 19.12
CA ILE A 19 -2.88 -0.75 18.77
C ILE A 19 -2.51 -2.15 18.23
N GLN A 20 -3.30 -3.19 18.56
CA GLN A 20 -3.12 -4.55 18.02
C GLN A 20 -3.89 -4.76 16.72
N GLN A 21 -5.00 -4.07 16.52
CA GLN A 21 -5.83 -4.18 15.31
C GLN A 21 -5.09 -3.67 14.07
N LEU A 22 -4.38 -2.54 14.17
CA LEU A 22 -3.66 -1.96 13.03
C LEU A 22 -2.67 -2.95 12.40
N PRO A 23 -1.66 -3.47 13.13
CA PRO A 23 -0.74 -4.44 12.57
C PRO A 23 -1.42 -5.74 12.12
N TYR A 24 -2.50 -6.16 12.79
CA TYR A 24 -3.27 -7.32 12.37
C TYR A 24 -3.83 -7.15 10.95
N TRP A 25 -4.52 -6.04 10.67
CA TRP A 25 -5.13 -5.79 9.37
C TRP A 25 -4.09 -5.61 8.26
N ILE A 26 -2.98 -4.91 8.52
CA ILE A 26 -1.87 -4.76 7.56
C ILE A 26 -1.28 -6.14 7.21
N ASN A 27 -1.00 -6.97 8.21
CA ASN A 27 -0.45 -8.30 7.99
C ASN A 27 -1.42 -9.21 7.25
N LEU A 28 -2.72 -9.15 7.56
CA LEU A 28 -3.73 -9.95 6.88
C LEU A 28 -3.82 -9.57 5.40
N TYR A 29 -3.91 -8.28 5.09
CA TYR A 29 -3.94 -7.76 3.72
C TYR A 29 -2.72 -8.26 2.93
N ASN A 30 -1.53 -7.99 3.43
CA ASN A 30 -0.28 -8.34 2.75
C ASN A 30 -0.11 -9.86 2.57
N ALA A 31 -0.38 -10.63 3.60
CA ALA A 31 -0.28 -12.09 3.52
C ALA A 31 -1.30 -12.67 2.54
N PHE A 32 -2.51 -12.10 2.48
CA PHE A 32 -3.53 -12.56 1.57
C PHE A 32 -3.24 -12.16 0.11
N THR A 33 -2.73 -10.97 -0.13
CA THR A 33 -2.25 -10.55 -1.46
C THR A 33 -1.19 -11.51 -1.99
N VAL A 34 -0.17 -11.82 -1.18
CA VAL A 34 0.86 -12.81 -1.58
C VAL A 34 0.25 -14.19 -1.81
N HIS A 35 -0.74 -14.59 -1.02
CA HIS A 35 -1.42 -15.87 -1.21
C HIS A 35 -2.15 -15.92 -2.56
N LEU A 36 -2.88 -14.89 -2.92
CA LEU A 36 -3.57 -14.80 -4.22
C LEU A 36 -2.60 -14.91 -5.39
N ILE A 37 -1.48 -14.21 -5.33
CA ILE A 37 -0.42 -14.34 -6.35
C ILE A 37 0.07 -15.78 -6.45
N LEU A 38 0.38 -16.44 -5.34
CA LEU A 38 0.90 -17.82 -5.36
C LEU A 38 -0.12 -18.85 -5.84
N GLU A 39 -1.41 -18.64 -5.59
CA GLU A 39 -2.47 -19.54 -6.07
C GLU A 39 -2.72 -19.42 -7.59
N HIS A 40 -2.44 -18.24 -8.17
CA HIS A 40 -2.67 -17.98 -9.58
C HIS A 40 -1.38 -17.95 -10.41
N TYR A 41 -0.22 -18.17 -9.78
CA TYR A 41 1.06 -18.16 -10.48
C TYR A 41 1.18 -19.32 -11.48
N PRO A 42 1.69 -19.10 -12.70
CA PRO A 42 2.30 -17.87 -13.23
C PRO A 42 1.27 -16.85 -13.77
N LEU A 43 1.50 -15.56 -13.49
CA LEU A 43 0.74 -14.43 -14.03
C LEU A 43 1.68 -13.24 -14.22
N ASP A 44 1.30 -12.32 -15.09
CA ASP A 44 2.10 -11.13 -15.38
C ASP A 44 1.72 -9.94 -14.49
N SER A 45 0.51 -9.91 -13.97
CA SER A 45 0.01 -8.86 -13.09
C SER A 45 -1.08 -9.37 -12.14
N ILE A 46 -1.20 -8.78 -10.94
CA ILE A 46 -2.31 -9.05 -10.02
C ILE A 46 -3.68 -8.71 -10.63
N VAL A 47 -3.74 -7.74 -11.55
CA VAL A 47 -4.99 -7.35 -12.25
C VAL A 47 -5.51 -8.44 -13.19
N ASP A 48 -4.72 -9.46 -13.48
CA ASP A 48 -5.13 -10.62 -14.29
C ASP A 48 -5.96 -11.63 -13.48
N ILE A 49 -5.95 -11.54 -12.15
CA ILE A 49 -6.79 -12.35 -11.27
C ILE A 49 -8.21 -11.79 -11.30
N ARG A 50 -9.13 -12.49 -11.96
CA ARG A 50 -10.52 -12.04 -12.16
C ARG A 50 -11.48 -13.14 -11.75
N TYR A 51 -12.51 -12.77 -11.01
CA TYR A 51 -13.60 -13.64 -10.59
C TYR A 51 -14.89 -13.35 -11.37
N GLY A 52 -15.00 -12.16 -11.97
CA GLY A 52 -16.09 -11.73 -12.84
C GLY A 52 -15.59 -11.14 -14.17
N PHE A 53 -16.52 -10.91 -15.09
CA PHE A 53 -16.21 -10.47 -16.46
C PHE A 53 -15.68 -9.02 -16.53
N PHE A 54 -16.05 -8.19 -15.56
CA PHE A 54 -15.67 -6.76 -15.47
C PHE A 54 -14.69 -6.45 -14.33
N ASP A 55 -14.18 -7.46 -13.63
CA ASP A 55 -13.30 -7.24 -12.48
C ASP A 55 -11.93 -6.73 -12.93
N PHE A 56 -11.41 -5.80 -12.16
CA PHE A 56 -10.05 -5.31 -12.24
C PHE A 56 -9.27 -5.79 -11.02
N GLY A 57 -8.68 -6.97 -11.11
CA GLY A 57 -7.98 -7.61 -10.01
C GLY A 57 -8.91 -8.26 -8.97
N PRO A 58 -8.35 -8.81 -7.88
CA PRO A 58 -9.09 -9.62 -6.91
C PRO A 58 -9.61 -8.81 -5.70
N TRP A 59 -9.50 -7.49 -5.70
CA TRP A 59 -9.65 -6.68 -4.48
C TRP A 59 -11.05 -6.66 -3.89
N ASP A 60 -12.10 -6.81 -4.72
CA ASP A 60 -13.49 -6.79 -4.27
C ASP A 60 -14.02 -8.17 -3.85
N GLU A 61 -13.27 -9.24 -4.16
CA GLU A 61 -13.69 -10.60 -3.86
C GLU A 61 -13.61 -10.91 -2.37
N LYS A 62 -14.71 -11.37 -1.81
CA LYS A 62 -14.84 -11.72 -0.39
C LYS A 62 -14.33 -13.13 -0.12
N LEU A 63 -13.03 -13.27 0.00
CA LEU A 63 -12.34 -14.56 0.11
C LEU A 63 -11.78 -14.83 1.52
N LEU A 64 -11.93 -13.89 2.45
CA LEU A 64 -11.50 -14.03 3.83
C LEU A 64 -12.71 -14.09 4.76
N GLN A 65 -12.67 -14.99 5.75
CA GLN A 65 -13.65 -15.05 6.81
C GLN A 65 -13.04 -14.53 8.11
N ILE A 66 -13.52 -13.39 8.60
CA ILE A 66 -13.06 -12.77 9.86
C ILE A 66 -14.24 -12.68 10.81
N GLU A 67 -14.17 -13.44 11.90
CA GLU A 67 -15.31 -13.66 12.79
C GLU A 67 -16.52 -14.21 11.98
N ASP A 68 -17.63 -13.51 11.98
CA ASP A 68 -18.83 -13.92 11.24
C ASP A 68 -19.01 -13.19 9.91
N GLU A 69 -18.00 -12.43 9.45
CA GLU A 69 -18.07 -11.56 8.27
C GLU A 69 -17.11 -12.02 7.15
N GLU A 70 -17.62 -12.06 5.93
CA GLU A 70 -16.79 -12.21 4.74
C GLU A 70 -16.21 -10.84 4.34
N VAL A 71 -14.89 -10.78 4.18
CA VAL A 71 -14.17 -9.53 3.84
C VAL A 71 -13.30 -9.70 2.62
N SER A 72 -13.20 -8.63 1.83
CA SER A 72 -12.30 -8.49 0.69
C SER A 72 -11.06 -7.67 1.08
N LEU A 73 -10.07 -7.59 0.17
CA LEU A 73 -8.94 -6.66 0.32
C LEU A 73 -9.42 -5.21 0.37
N ASN A 74 -10.38 -4.83 -0.50
CA ASN A 74 -10.98 -3.51 -0.51
C ASN A 74 -11.74 -3.20 0.80
N ASP A 75 -12.41 -4.18 1.40
CA ASP A 75 -13.02 -3.98 2.73
C ASP A 75 -11.97 -3.66 3.79
N ILE A 76 -10.83 -4.39 3.79
CA ILE A 76 -9.75 -4.14 4.75
C ILE A 76 -9.16 -2.74 4.57
N GLU A 77 -8.88 -2.35 3.33
CA GLU A 77 -8.26 -1.05 3.04
C GLU A 77 -9.25 0.10 3.21
N HIS A 78 -10.39 0.07 2.50
CA HIS A 78 -11.27 1.23 2.35
C HIS A 78 -12.36 1.34 3.41
N ARG A 79 -12.76 0.24 4.05
CA ARG A 79 -13.80 0.25 5.09
C ARG A 79 -13.25 0.14 6.50
N ILE A 80 -12.01 -0.37 6.65
CA ILE A 80 -11.40 -0.59 7.96
C ILE A 80 -10.18 0.32 8.15
N LEU A 81 -9.09 0.10 7.41
CA LEU A 81 -7.82 0.78 7.68
C LEU A 81 -7.90 2.29 7.47
N ARG A 82 -8.25 2.74 6.28
CA ARG A 82 -8.29 4.18 5.94
C ARG A 82 -9.22 4.99 6.83
N PRO A 83 -10.52 4.65 7.00
CA PRO A 83 -11.44 5.48 7.78
C PRO A 83 -11.17 5.46 9.28
N ILE A 84 -10.59 4.37 9.79
CA ILE A 84 -10.39 4.18 11.23
C ILE A 84 -9.10 4.86 11.71
N TRP A 85 -8.00 4.74 10.98
CA TRP A 85 -6.71 5.31 11.40
C TRP A 85 -6.42 6.65 10.75
N LYS A 86 -6.91 6.91 9.55
CA LYS A 86 -6.70 8.16 8.79
C LYS A 86 -5.21 8.52 8.70
N ASP A 87 -4.39 7.52 8.51
CA ASP A 87 -2.93 7.66 8.42
C ASP A 87 -2.49 7.41 6.98
N PRO A 88 -2.00 8.42 6.25
CA PRO A 88 -1.55 8.26 4.86
C PRO A 88 -0.39 7.27 4.72
N ARG A 89 0.33 6.96 5.80
CA ARG A 89 1.41 5.98 5.78
C ARG A 89 0.93 4.55 5.52
N LEU A 90 -0.37 4.29 5.65
CA LEU A 90 -0.97 2.99 5.29
C LEU A 90 -0.71 2.62 3.84
N HIS A 91 -0.75 3.60 2.92
CA HIS A 91 -0.49 3.36 1.51
C HIS A 91 0.93 2.88 1.19
N TYR A 92 1.88 3.01 2.13
CA TYR A 92 3.24 2.49 2.02
C TYR A 92 3.46 1.17 2.77
N ALA A 93 2.43 0.69 3.46
CA ALA A 93 2.45 -0.55 4.23
C ALA A 93 1.66 -1.68 3.55
N LEU A 94 0.68 -1.33 2.70
CA LEU A 94 -0.12 -2.29 1.95
C LEU A 94 0.54 -2.56 0.60
N ASN A 95 0.72 -3.86 0.28
CA ASN A 95 1.39 -4.28 -0.93
C ASN A 95 0.42 -5.00 -1.88
N CYS A 96 0.34 -4.53 -3.12
CA CYS A 96 -0.49 -5.11 -4.17
C CYS A 96 0.29 -5.98 -5.17
N ALA A 97 1.50 -6.39 -4.82
CA ALA A 97 2.37 -7.28 -5.60
C ALA A 97 2.87 -6.72 -6.95
N SER A 98 2.57 -5.49 -7.33
CA SER A 98 3.08 -4.87 -8.55
C SER A 98 4.44 -4.19 -8.35
N LEU A 99 5.16 -3.93 -9.46
CA LEU A 99 6.43 -3.18 -9.44
C LEU A 99 6.23 -1.75 -8.94
N GLY A 100 5.08 -1.13 -9.23
CA GLY A 100 4.73 0.20 -8.75
C GLY A 100 4.42 0.28 -7.25
N CYS A 101 4.20 -0.85 -6.59
CA CYS A 101 3.79 -0.91 -5.18
C CYS A 101 4.95 -0.63 -4.21
N PRO A 102 4.69 -0.10 -3.00
CA PRO A 102 5.65 -0.11 -1.90
C PRO A 102 6.13 -1.53 -1.57
N ASN A 103 7.37 -1.66 -1.12
CA ASN A 103 7.92 -2.96 -0.74
C ASN A 103 7.23 -3.54 0.49
N LEU A 104 7.07 -4.87 0.51
CA LEU A 104 6.80 -5.57 1.76
C LEU A 104 7.92 -5.29 2.78
N GLN A 105 7.53 -5.11 4.04
CA GLN A 105 8.51 -4.97 5.12
C GLN A 105 9.21 -6.32 5.38
N PRO A 106 10.48 -6.31 5.84
CA PRO A 106 11.25 -7.53 6.08
C PRO A 106 10.72 -8.37 7.24
N GLU A 107 9.87 -7.79 8.08
CA GLU A 107 9.24 -8.45 9.22
C GLU A 107 7.75 -8.10 9.30
N SER A 108 6.98 -8.92 10.02
CA SER A 108 5.56 -8.66 10.26
C SER A 108 5.36 -7.47 11.19
N PHE A 109 4.29 -6.71 10.94
CA PHE A 109 3.87 -5.63 11.83
C PHE A 109 3.38 -6.19 13.16
N HIS A 110 3.73 -5.51 14.26
CA HIS A 110 3.20 -5.75 15.60
C HIS A 110 3.19 -4.44 16.40
N PRO A 111 2.53 -4.38 17.57
CA PRO A 111 2.41 -3.13 18.35
C PRO A 111 3.74 -2.43 18.67
N GLY A 112 4.82 -3.19 18.80
CA GLY A 112 6.14 -2.64 19.15
C GLY A 112 6.95 -2.09 17.99
N ASN A 113 6.58 -2.40 16.71
CA ASN A 113 7.34 -1.97 15.54
C ASN A 113 6.50 -1.21 14.49
N VAL A 114 5.17 -1.17 14.61
CA VAL A 114 4.28 -0.62 13.58
C VAL A 114 4.66 0.81 13.20
N GLU A 115 4.93 1.69 14.15
CA GLU A 115 5.32 3.07 13.89
C GLU A 115 6.65 3.19 13.13
N SER A 116 7.65 2.40 13.51
CA SER A 116 8.95 2.40 12.83
C SER A 116 8.85 1.85 11.41
N LEU A 117 8.05 0.78 11.21
CA LEU A 117 7.86 0.19 9.88
C LEU A 117 7.03 1.10 8.95
N LEU A 118 6.01 1.78 9.46
CA LEU A 118 5.27 2.79 8.69
C LEU A 118 6.21 3.93 8.25
N ASN A 119 7.03 4.46 9.15
CA ASN A 119 7.98 5.51 8.82
C ASN A 119 9.06 5.04 7.83
N SER A 120 9.55 3.82 7.98
CA SER A 120 10.51 3.24 7.04
C SER A 120 9.89 3.01 5.66
N GLY A 121 8.66 2.53 5.62
CA GLY A 121 7.91 2.29 4.37
C GLY A 121 7.76 3.57 3.55
N VAL A 122 7.27 4.65 4.18
CA VAL A 122 7.08 5.92 3.49
C VAL A 122 8.42 6.52 3.03
N HIS A 123 9.44 6.52 3.90
CA HIS A 123 10.76 7.05 3.54
C HIS A 123 11.33 6.29 2.33
N ASN A 124 11.37 4.95 2.40
CA ASN A 124 11.93 4.11 1.34
C ASN A 124 11.18 4.25 0.02
N TYR A 125 9.88 4.50 0.05
CA TYR A 125 9.09 4.67 -1.16
C TYR A 125 9.32 6.05 -1.81
N ILE A 126 9.30 7.11 -1.02
CA ILE A 126 9.48 8.49 -1.52
C ILE A 126 10.87 8.68 -2.14
N ILE A 127 11.92 8.06 -1.59
CA ILE A 127 13.27 8.18 -2.17
C ILE A 127 13.51 7.23 -3.35
N HIS A 128 12.57 6.34 -3.67
CA HIS A 128 12.69 5.41 -4.79
C HIS A 128 12.01 6.00 -6.05
N PRO A 129 12.61 5.84 -7.27
CA PRO A 129 12.07 6.42 -8.51
C PRO A 129 10.61 6.06 -8.84
N ARG A 130 10.10 4.90 -8.36
CA ARG A 130 8.69 4.52 -8.54
C ARG A 130 7.72 5.30 -7.66
N GLY A 131 8.19 5.89 -6.56
CA GLY A 131 7.40 6.73 -5.67
C GLY A 131 7.47 8.20 -6.06
N LEU A 132 8.68 8.68 -6.33
CA LEU A 132 8.96 10.05 -6.71
C LEU A 132 10.23 10.12 -7.55
N ARG A 133 10.17 10.74 -8.72
CA ARG A 133 11.35 11.10 -9.52
C ARG A 133 11.17 12.45 -10.20
N PHE A 134 12.24 13.15 -10.39
CA PHE A 134 12.29 14.33 -11.24
C PHE A 134 12.86 13.90 -12.60
N GLU A 135 12.15 14.17 -13.68
CA GLU A 135 12.66 13.93 -15.04
C GLU A 135 13.60 15.04 -15.50
N ASN A 136 13.27 16.28 -15.12
CA ASN A 136 14.10 17.46 -15.31
C ASN A 136 13.84 18.44 -14.14
N ASP A 137 14.18 19.72 -14.28
CA ASP A 137 13.98 20.69 -13.20
C ASP A 137 12.51 21.10 -13.05
N ASP A 138 11.72 20.99 -14.12
CA ASP A 138 10.34 21.46 -14.20
C ASP A 138 9.30 20.32 -14.18
N ASP A 139 9.72 19.04 -14.31
CA ASP A 139 8.83 17.90 -14.38
C ASP A 139 9.04 16.94 -13.20
N LEU A 140 7.99 16.71 -12.44
CA LEU A 140 7.94 15.76 -11.33
C LEU A 140 7.00 14.62 -11.66
N VAL A 141 7.51 13.39 -11.61
CA VAL A 141 6.68 12.20 -11.78
C VAL A 141 6.50 11.51 -10.45
N LEU A 142 5.25 11.34 -10.07
CA LEU A 142 4.81 10.68 -8.85
C LEU A 142 4.12 9.35 -9.14
N SER A 143 4.09 8.47 -8.16
CA SER A 143 3.25 7.27 -8.21
C SER A 143 1.77 7.66 -8.29
N LYS A 144 0.99 6.91 -9.09
CA LYS A 144 -0.49 7.05 -9.12
C LYS A 144 -1.16 6.79 -7.76
N ILE A 145 -0.48 6.22 -6.79
CA ILE A 145 -0.99 6.12 -5.42
C ILE A 145 -1.40 7.51 -4.89
N TYR A 146 -0.63 8.55 -5.20
CA TYR A 146 -0.93 9.91 -4.76
C TYR A 146 -2.13 10.54 -5.48
N ASP A 147 -2.43 10.11 -6.71
CA ASP A 147 -3.61 10.51 -7.47
C ASP A 147 -4.86 9.73 -7.02
N TRP A 148 -4.76 8.39 -6.94
CA TRP A 148 -5.89 7.54 -6.54
C TRP A 148 -6.40 7.82 -5.12
N TYR A 149 -5.50 8.20 -4.22
CA TYR A 149 -5.79 8.42 -2.80
C TYR A 149 -5.51 9.88 -2.38
N ALA A 150 -5.70 10.83 -3.29
CA ALA A 150 -5.38 12.23 -3.07
C ALA A 150 -5.94 12.77 -1.75
N ASP A 151 -7.19 12.42 -1.40
CA ASP A 151 -7.85 12.84 -0.15
C ASP A 151 -7.11 12.41 1.13
N ASP A 152 -6.28 11.35 1.07
CA ASP A 152 -5.52 10.89 2.23
C ASP A 152 -4.19 11.64 2.38
N PHE A 153 -3.68 12.26 1.30
CA PHE A 153 -2.40 12.98 1.28
C PHE A 153 -2.53 14.49 1.43
N GLY A 154 -3.74 15.03 1.27
CA GLY A 154 -4.06 16.45 1.40
C GLY A 154 -5.14 16.91 0.41
N ASP A 155 -5.72 18.07 0.67
CA ASP A 155 -6.81 18.62 -0.14
C ASP A 155 -6.34 19.25 -1.47
N ASN A 156 -5.00 19.34 -1.68
CA ASN A 156 -4.40 20.00 -2.83
C ASN A 156 -2.93 19.61 -3.00
N GLU A 157 -2.37 19.97 -4.16
CA GLU A 157 -0.98 19.69 -4.53
C GLU A 157 0.04 20.20 -3.49
N LYS A 158 -0.19 21.38 -2.93
CA LYS A 158 0.72 21.94 -1.91
C LYS A 158 0.80 21.05 -0.66
N GLU A 159 -0.31 20.48 -0.24
CA GLU A 159 -0.34 19.58 0.92
C GLU A 159 0.29 18.23 0.60
N LEU A 160 0.08 17.71 -0.63
CA LEU A 160 0.80 16.56 -1.14
C LEU A 160 2.31 16.79 -1.12
N LEU A 161 2.81 17.90 -1.65
CA LEU A 161 4.24 18.24 -1.63
C LEU A 161 4.76 18.38 -0.19
N GLN A 162 3.98 18.94 0.73
CA GLN A 162 4.33 18.98 2.16
C GLN A 162 4.42 17.60 2.78
N HIS A 163 3.50 16.68 2.41
CA HIS A 163 3.58 15.28 2.84
C HIS A 163 4.87 14.64 2.35
N LEU A 164 5.20 14.77 1.06
CA LEU A 164 6.42 14.23 0.48
C LEU A 164 7.68 14.78 1.16
N MET A 165 7.75 16.11 1.34
CA MET A 165 8.89 16.78 1.99
C MET A 165 9.12 16.34 3.45
N ARG A 166 8.07 15.90 4.16
CA ARG A 166 8.17 15.44 5.55
C ARG A 166 9.04 14.19 5.67
N TYR A 167 9.02 13.33 4.65
CA TYR A 167 9.67 12.01 4.67
C TYR A 167 10.82 11.89 3.66
N ALA A 168 11.00 12.86 2.78
CA ALA A 168 12.07 12.89 1.80
C ALA A 168 13.45 13.07 2.45
N ASN A 169 14.50 12.60 1.78
CA ASN A 169 15.86 12.99 2.12
C ASN A 169 16.12 14.47 1.81
N GLN A 170 17.22 15.03 2.32
CA GLN A 170 17.51 16.48 2.19
C GLN A 170 17.60 16.95 0.73
N SER A 171 18.17 16.15 -0.17
CA SER A 171 18.29 16.52 -1.58
C SER A 171 16.93 16.63 -2.25
N THR A 172 16.07 15.60 -2.09
CA THR A 172 14.70 15.59 -2.62
C THR A 172 13.87 16.71 -2.01
N LYS A 173 14.00 16.93 -0.69
CA LYS A 173 13.28 18.01 0.01
C LYS A 173 13.63 19.38 -0.57
N THR A 174 14.92 19.69 -0.77
CA THR A 174 15.35 20.98 -1.34
C THR A 174 14.79 21.20 -2.74
N ARG A 175 14.73 20.16 -3.58
CA ARG A 175 14.10 20.26 -4.91
C ARG A 175 12.61 20.51 -4.83
N LEU A 176 11.90 19.80 -3.95
CA LEU A 176 10.46 19.99 -3.74
C LEU A 176 10.12 21.37 -3.17
N GLU A 177 10.99 21.96 -2.32
CA GLU A 177 10.80 23.32 -1.76
C GLU A 177 10.80 24.41 -2.84
N SER A 178 11.51 24.20 -3.94
CA SER A 178 11.61 25.16 -5.06
C SER A 178 10.80 24.72 -6.29
N PHE A 179 10.07 23.61 -6.20
CA PHE A 179 9.33 23.07 -7.33
C PHE A 179 8.05 23.89 -7.59
N ASP A 180 7.90 24.35 -8.84
CA ASP A 180 6.75 25.11 -9.36
C ASP A 180 6.33 24.62 -10.76
N GLY A 181 6.76 23.41 -11.16
CA GLY A 181 6.51 22.81 -12.45
C GLY A 181 5.27 21.89 -12.49
N ASP A 182 5.22 21.00 -13.46
CA ASP A 182 4.10 20.07 -13.68
C ASP A 182 4.31 18.74 -12.95
N ILE A 183 3.22 18.14 -12.49
CA ILE A 183 3.21 16.82 -11.86
C ILE A 183 2.51 15.82 -12.76
N ASP A 184 3.24 14.78 -13.16
CA ASP A 184 2.71 13.60 -13.83
C ASP A 184 2.58 12.41 -12.88
N TYR A 185 1.68 11.47 -13.22
CA TYR A 185 1.41 10.29 -12.39
C TYR A 185 1.57 9.00 -13.19
N GLU A 186 2.41 8.08 -12.70
CA GLU A 186 2.67 6.79 -13.32
C GLU A 186 2.52 5.63 -12.34
N TYR A 187 2.23 4.44 -12.87
CA TYR A 187 2.19 3.21 -12.10
C TYR A 187 2.51 2.00 -12.95
N ASP A 188 3.34 1.12 -12.41
CA ASP A 188 3.74 -0.13 -13.06
C ASP A 188 2.98 -1.30 -12.43
N TRP A 189 2.09 -1.91 -13.20
CA TRP A 189 1.26 -3.03 -12.79
C TRP A 189 1.92 -4.40 -12.99
N ASP A 190 3.09 -4.46 -13.63
CA ASP A 190 3.82 -5.73 -13.79
C ASP A 190 4.11 -6.36 -12.43
N LEU A 191 4.01 -7.68 -12.37
CA LEU A 191 4.22 -8.42 -11.13
C LEU A 191 5.65 -8.20 -10.61
N ASN A 192 5.77 -7.81 -9.35
CA ASN A 192 7.05 -7.73 -8.64
C ASN A 192 7.53 -9.14 -8.26
N GLY A 193 7.90 -9.91 -9.27
CA GLY A 193 8.36 -11.28 -9.17
C GLY A 193 9.81 -11.45 -9.63
N VAL A 194 10.31 -12.67 -9.54
CA VAL A 194 11.63 -13.02 -10.07
C VAL A 194 11.54 -13.01 -11.60
N SER A 195 12.38 -12.20 -12.26
CA SER A 195 12.50 -12.20 -13.71
C SER A 195 12.81 -13.63 -14.20
N ARG A 196 12.06 -14.13 -15.18
CA ARG A 196 12.30 -15.41 -15.84
C ARG A 196 13.43 -15.35 -16.81
#